data_ad175a021f560d553f7cc7563f74dc3b
#
_entry.id   ad175a021f560d553f7cc7563f74dc3b
#
_cell.length_a   1.000
_cell.length_b   1.000
_cell.length_c   1.000
_cell.angle_alpha   90.00
_cell.angle_beta   90.00
_cell.angle_gamma   90.00
#
_symmetry.space_group_name_H-M   'P 1'
#
loop_
_entity.id
_entity.type
_entity.pdbx_description
1 polymer ?
#
loop_
_entity_poly.entity_id
_entity_poly.type
_entity_poly.pdbx_seq_one_letter_code
_entity_poly.pdbx_strand_id
1 'polypeptide(L)'
;MPVPHLEIRIVQRSKGSSAVAGAAYQAGEKLFSEYDQKMKNYLYKKEVVYTEVMLPTNAPPGYADRATLWNAAEEVEKQWNSQLARRFVVALPREVPLEMCPKMMQEYCREHFVSKGMCCDFAIHDPDPPGHNPHCHIMLTMRAIDENGKWLPKSRKVYDLDENGERIKLLSGNWKSHKEDTVDWNEQYHAEEWRHGWELVQNKYLELAGSPERVDMRSYERQGLDKIPTVHMGAAVCALERKGIKKQCLICRNGWGKSRNWAMGELQKRNIWNGNCIGQRIREKQNIKPYEVKRNCFAESYLLEYYWSNRVQGW
;
A
#
# COMPACT_ATOMS: atom_id res chain seq x y z
N MET A 1 -0.36 24.00 -4.45
CA MET A 1 -1.56 23.26 -4.04
C MET A 1 -1.13 21.86 -3.59
N PRO A 2 -1.37 21.48 -2.35
CA PRO A 2 -1.01 20.18 -1.82
C PRO A 2 -1.76 19.06 -2.54
N VAL A 3 -1.13 17.88 -2.63
CA VAL A 3 -1.68 16.73 -3.37
C VAL A 3 -2.31 15.76 -2.37
N PRO A 4 -3.63 15.51 -2.45
CA PRO A 4 -4.29 14.54 -1.58
C PRO A 4 -3.96 13.11 -2.06
N HIS A 5 -2.83 12.56 -1.62
CA HIS A 5 -2.41 11.22 -1.97
C HIS A 5 -2.10 10.39 -0.73
N LEU A 6 -2.80 9.28 -0.60
CA LEU A 6 -2.51 8.22 0.36
C LEU A 6 -2.77 6.87 -0.32
N GLU A 7 -1.74 6.08 -0.47
CA GLU A 7 -1.81 4.73 -1.02
C GLU A 7 -1.56 3.70 0.09
N ILE A 8 -2.36 2.63 0.10
CA ILE A 8 -2.23 1.51 1.04
C ILE A 8 -1.94 0.25 0.24
N ARG A 9 -0.89 -0.46 0.61
CA ARG A 9 -0.51 -1.76 0.01
C ARG A 9 -0.18 -2.77 1.08
N ILE A 10 -0.34 -4.06 0.74
CA ILE A 10 0.10 -5.18 1.56
C ILE A 10 1.38 -5.75 0.95
N VAL A 11 2.42 -5.84 1.78
CA VAL A 11 3.65 -6.60 1.48
C VAL A 11 3.36 -8.07 1.73
N GLN A 12 3.36 -8.88 0.67
CA GLN A 12 2.94 -10.28 0.75
C GLN A 12 4.03 -11.20 0.20
N ARG A 13 4.33 -12.29 0.94
CA ARG A 13 5.39 -13.24 0.56
C ARG A 13 5.13 -13.92 -0.78
N SER A 14 3.91 -14.37 -1.05
CA SER A 14 3.54 -15.03 -2.30
C SER A 14 3.71 -14.16 -3.55
N LYS A 15 3.82 -12.84 -3.39
CA LYS A 15 4.14 -11.89 -4.46
C LYS A 15 5.65 -11.65 -4.60
N GLY A 16 6.49 -12.45 -3.95
CA GLY A 16 7.94 -12.29 -3.94
C GLY A 16 8.42 -11.06 -3.16
N SER A 17 7.56 -10.48 -2.31
CA SER A 17 7.91 -9.31 -1.50
C SER A 17 8.50 -9.72 -0.16
N SER A 18 9.40 -8.89 0.39
CA SER A 18 10.01 -9.04 1.71
C SER A 18 9.81 -7.75 2.50
N ALA A 19 9.49 -7.87 3.79
CA ALA A 19 9.38 -6.71 4.67
C ALA A 19 10.75 -6.10 4.95
N VAL A 20 11.79 -6.93 5.14
CA VAL A 20 13.17 -6.47 5.31
C VAL A 20 13.65 -5.69 4.07
N ALA A 21 13.33 -6.18 2.86
CA ALA A 21 13.68 -5.46 1.64
C ALA A 21 12.90 -4.13 1.49
N GLY A 22 11.63 -4.12 1.89
CA GLY A 22 10.80 -2.91 1.92
C GLY A 22 11.35 -1.86 2.88
N ALA A 23 11.72 -2.27 4.10
CA ALA A 23 12.31 -1.41 5.12
C ALA A 23 13.68 -0.86 4.69
N ALA A 24 14.55 -1.72 4.16
CA ALA A 24 15.84 -1.30 3.62
C ALA A 24 15.69 -0.28 2.47
N TYR A 25 14.71 -0.52 1.58
CA TYR A 25 14.40 0.38 0.47
C TYR A 25 13.93 1.75 0.94
N GLN A 26 12.97 1.81 1.87
CA GLN A 26 12.43 3.09 2.33
C GLN A 26 13.44 3.89 3.14
N ALA A 27 14.29 3.21 3.94
CA ALA A 27 15.29 3.87 4.78
C ALA A 27 16.62 4.19 4.03
N GLY A 28 16.80 3.68 2.81
CA GLY A 28 18.06 3.81 2.09
C GLY A 28 19.22 3.07 2.79
N GLU A 29 18.93 1.95 3.43
CA GLU A 29 19.88 1.19 4.26
C GLU A 29 20.30 -0.13 3.64
N LYS A 30 21.26 -0.77 4.29
CA LYS A 30 21.73 -2.13 3.97
C LYS A 30 21.34 -3.05 5.12
N LEU A 31 20.32 -3.90 4.91
CA LEU A 31 19.81 -4.83 5.91
C LEU A 31 20.00 -6.29 5.46
N PHE A 32 20.33 -7.17 6.41
CA PHE A 32 20.38 -8.61 6.16
C PHE A 32 18.99 -9.22 6.40
N SER A 33 18.50 -9.99 5.43
CA SER A 33 17.26 -10.74 5.55
C SER A 33 17.57 -12.18 5.96
N GLU A 34 17.12 -12.56 7.16
CA GLU A 34 17.30 -13.91 7.71
C GLU A 34 16.47 -14.95 6.96
N TYR A 35 15.32 -14.56 6.43
CA TYR A 35 14.42 -15.47 5.71
C TYR A 35 15.05 -16.01 4.41
N ASP A 36 15.65 -15.16 3.60
CA ASP A 36 16.25 -15.57 2.30
C ASP A 36 17.78 -15.53 2.31
N GLN A 37 18.41 -15.29 3.49
CA GLN A 37 19.86 -15.25 3.71
C GLN A 37 20.58 -14.30 2.74
N LYS A 38 19.98 -13.13 2.48
CA LYS A 38 20.50 -12.15 1.52
C LYS A 38 20.58 -10.74 2.10
N MET A 39 21.60 -10.03 1.67
CA MET A 39 21.73 -8.59 1.93
C MET A 39 20.80 -7.81 1.01
N LYS A 40 19.96 -6.95 1.60
CA LYS A 40 19.14 -5.95 0.91
C LYS A 40 19.87 -4.62 0.98
N ASN A 41 20.44 -4.16 -0.13
CA ASN A 41 21.30 -2.98 -0.16
C ASN A 41 20.68 -1.86 -1.00
N TYR A 42 20.31 -0.76 -0.36
CA TYR A 42 19.72 0.44 -0.95
C TYR A 42 20.45 1.74 -0.55
N LEU A 43 21.74 1.65 -0.15
CA LEU A 43 22.57 2.80 0.22
C LEU A 43 22.75 3.86 -0.88
N TYR A 44 22.42 3.51 -2.12
CA TYR A 44 22.45 4.44 -3.26
C TYR A 44 21.29 5.46 -3.25
N LYS A 45 20.26 5.26 -2.42
CA LYS A 45 19.13 6.19 -2.31
C LYS A 45 19.54 7.42 -1.50
N LYS A 46 19.69 8.55 -2.19
CA LYS A 46 20.10 9.82 -1.58
C LYS A 46 18.93 10.72 -1.18
N GLU A 47 17.74 10.43 -1.69
CA GLU A 47 16.52 11.17 -1.45
C GLU A 47 15.92 10.99 -0.04
N VAL A 48 16.49 10.11 0.77
CA VAL A 48 16.02 9.85 2.15
C VAL A 48 16.55 10.93 3.07
N VAL A 49 15.66 11.74 3.64
CA VAL A 49 16.02 12.87 4.52
C VAL A 49 15.74 12.60 6.00
N TYR A 50 14.85 11.68 6.31
CA TYR A 50 14.51 11.32 7.68
C TYR A 50 13.99 9.90 7.78
N THR A 51 14.36 9.17 8.84
CA THR A 51 13.82 7.84 9.12
C THR A 51 13.62 7.64 10.62
N GLU A 52 12.57 6.94 11.01
CA GLU A 52 12.29 6.62 12.41
C GLU A 52 11.49 5.32 12.54
N VAL A 53 11.80 4.55 13.58
CA VAL A 53 11.02 3.40 14.04
C VAL A 53 10.33 3.78 15.34
N MET A 54 9.00 3.78 15.34
CA MET A 54 8.17 4.08 16.50
C MET A 54 7.52 2.80 17.01
N LEU A 55 7.61 2.58 18.32
CA LEU A 55 7.15 1.37 18.97
C LEU A 55 5.98 1.64 19.92
N PRO A 56 4.99 0.74 20.01
CA PRO A 56 4.03 0.74 21.11
C PRO A 56 4.73 0.38 22.42
N THR A 57 4.14 0.76 23.54
CA THR A 57 4.74 0.64 24.89
C THR A 57 5.12 -0.78 25.31
N ASN A 58 4.41 -1.77 24.78
CA ASN A 58 4.60 -3.19 25.06
C ASN A 58 5.59 -3.88 24.09
N ALA A 59 6.09 -3.18 23.07
CA ALA A 59 7.06 -3.74 22.14
C ALA A 59 8.45 -3.85 22.80
N PRO A 60 9.20 -4.93 22.50
CA PRO A 60 10.59 -5.05 22.95
C PRO A 60 11.44 -3.87 22.47
N PRO A 61 12.26 -3.25 23.36
CA PRO A 61 13.10 -2.11 22.96
C PRO A 61 14.04 -2.39 21.79
N GLY A 62 14.47 -3.66 21.62
CA GLY A 62 15.31 -4.08 20.50
C GLY A 62 14.67 -3.89 19.13
N TYR A 63 13.34 -3.76 19.05
CA TYR A 63 12.63 -3.48 17.80
C TYR A 63 12.80 -2.03 17.32
N ALA A 64 13.43 -1.17 18.10
CA ALA A 64 13.90 0.13 17.62
C ALA A 64 14.95 -0.02 16.50
N ASP A 65 15.70 -1.13 16.48
CA ASP A 65 16.53 -1.51 15.35
C ASP A 65 15.67 -2.10 14.22
N ARG A 66 15.73 -1.46 13.07
CA ARG A 66 14.94 -1.80 11.88
C ARG A 66 15.15 -3.23 11.40
N ALA A 67 16.40 -3.70 11.39
CA ALA A 67 16.74 -5.06 10.99
C ALA A 67 16.11 -6.08 11.93
N THR A 68 16.23 -5.87 13.23
CA THR A 68 15.66 -6.73 14.27
C THR A 68 14.13 -6.79 14.16
N LEU A 69 13.47 -5.64 14.02
CA LEU A 69 12.01 -5.56 13.89
C LEU A 69 11.48 -6.36 12.70
N TRP A 70 12.04 -6.10 11.50
CA TRP A 70 11.48 -6.68 10.29
C TRP A 70 11.86 -8.14 10.07
N ASN A 71 13.02 -8.60 10.58
CA ASN A 71 13.33 -10.03 10.62
C ASN A 71 12.42 -10.76 11.60
N ALA A 72 12.18 -10.23 12.80
CA ALA A 72 11.24 -10.82 13.75
C ALA A 72 9.79 -10.86 13.20
N ALA A 73 9.36 -9.83 12.48
CA ALA A 73 8.05 -9.80 11.84
C ALA A 73 7.94 -10.84 10.70
N GLU A 74 9.00 -11.07 9.92
CA GLU A 74 9.01 -12.10 8.88
C GLU A 74 9.09 -13.52 9.44
N GLU A 75 9.79 -13.72 10.56
CA GLU A 75 9.96 -15.02 11.23
C GLU A 75 8.62 -15.61 11.70
N VAL A 76 7.76 -14.79 12.30
CA VAL A 76 6.44 -15.25 12.78
C VAL A 76 5.45 -15.54 11.66
N GLU A 77 5.71 -15.06 10.45
CA GLU A 77 4.87 -15.24 9.27
C GLU A 77 5.30 -16.48 8.47
N LYS A 78 4.93 -17.67 8.94
CA LYS A 78 5.42 -18.95 8.39
C LYS A 78 4.81 -19.37 7.06
N GLN A 79 3.58 -18.88 6.74
CA GLN A 79 2.87 -19.32 5.54
C GLN A 79 3.44 -18.66 4.27
N TRP A 80 3.43 -19.41 3.17
CA TRP A 80 3.92 -18.91 1.87
C TRP A 80 3.14 -17.70 1.35
N ASN A 81 1.85 -17.56 1.73
CA ASN A 81 0.97 -16.47 1.35
C ASN A 81 0.81 -15.41 2.44
N SER A 82 1.65 -15.43 3.48
CA SER A 82 1.56 -14.46 4.58
C SER A 82 1.68 -13.02 4.12
N GLN A 83 0.86 -12.19 4.71
CA GLN A 83 1.01 -10.73 4.70
C GLN A 83 2.06 -10.35 5.74
N LEU A 84 3.16 -9.74 5.28
CA LEU A 84 4.35 -9.44 6.09
C LEU A 84 4.27 -8.06 6.74
N ALA A 85 3.77 -7.09 5.99
CA ALA A 85 3.62 -5.70 6.43
C ALA A 85 2.49 -5.00 5.67
N ARG A 86 1.95 -3.94 6.26
CA ARG A 86 1.14 -2.95 5.55
C ARG A 86 2.00 -1.75 5.24
N ARG A 87 1.97 -1.28 4.00
CA ARG A 87 2.75 -0.14 3.53
C ARG A 87 1.84 0.98 3.08
N PHE A 88 2.19 2.18 3.52
CA PHE A 88 1.58 3.42 3.03
C PHE A 88 2.60 4.22 2.22
N VAL A 89 2.09 5.00 1.30
CA VAL A 89 2.81 6.10 0.67
C VAL A 89 1.91 7.32 0.74
N VAL A 90 2.36 8.38 1.40
CA VAL A 90 1.63 9.62 1.55
C VAL A 90 2.43 10.76 0.92
N ALA A 91 1.74 11.65 0.18
CA ALA A 91 2.38 12.86 -0.33
C ALA A 91 2.49 13.89 0.79
N LEU A 92 3.67 14.53 0.90
CA LEU A 92 3.89 15.64 1.82
C LEU A 92 3.60 16.96 1.09
N PRO A 93 2.88 17.90 1.73
CA PRO A 93 2.59 19.19 1.13
C PRO A 93 3.89 20.02 1.02
N ARG A 94 4.16 20.54 -0.16
CA ARG A 94 5.33 21.39 -0.43
C ARG A 94 5.27 22.74 0.27
N GLU A 95 4.09 23.13 0.68
CA GLU A 95 3.79 24.35 1.41
C GLU A 95 4.24 24.27 2.89
N VAL A 96 4.48 23.07 3.38
CA VAL A 96 5.01 22.82 4.73
C VAL A 96 6.53 22.71 4.63
N PRO A 97 7.30 23.49 5.42
CA PRO A 97 8.77 23.36 5.48
C PRO A 97 9.21 21.93 5.81
N LEU A 98 10.26 21.45 5.16
CA LEU A 98 10.73 20.07 5.31
C LEU A 98 11.11 19.73 6.76
N GLU A 99 11.59 20.72 7.51
CA GLU A 99 11.95 20.60 8.93
C GLU A 99 10.75 20.28 9.83
N MET A 100 9.54 20.62 9.39
CA MET A 100 8.30 20.32 10.12
C MET A 100 7.75 18.93 9.79
N CYS A 101 8.14 18.35 8.64
CA CYS A 101 7.62 17.08 8.18
C CYS A 101 7.89 15.90 9.13
N PRO A 102 9.06 15.75 9.79
CA PRO A 102 9.26 14.70 10.79
C PRO A 102 8.22 14.74 11.92
N LYS A 103 7.99 15.92 12.48
CA LYS A 103 7.01 16.10 13.56
C LYS A 103 5.57 15.81 13.09
N MET A 104 5.23 16.24 11.88
CA MET A 104 3.94 15.93 11.24
C MET A 104 3.74 14.43 11.12
N MET A 105 4.75 13.69 10.65
CA MET A 105 4.68 12.25 10.50
C MET A 105 4.64 11.52 11.84
N GLN A 106 5.42 11.96 12.83
CA GLN A 106 5.39 11.42 14.19
C GLN A 106 4.00 11.54 14.81
N GLU A 107 3.34 12.69 14.66
CA GLU A 107 1.98 12.92 15.17
C GLU A 107 1.00 11.96 14.49
N TYR A 108 0.98 11.90 13.16
CA TYR A 108 0.12 11.00 12.41
C TYR A 108 0.35 9.53 12.76
N CYS A 109 1.60 9.07 12.76
CA CYS A 109 1.93 7.68 13.03
C CYS A 109 1.63 7.29 14.47
N ARG A 110 1.87 8.17 15.44
CA ARG A 110 1.57 7.92 16.86
C ARG A 110 0.08 7.77 17.09
N GLU A 111 -0.71 8.68 16.55
CA GLU A 111 -2.17 8.70 16.78
C GLU A 111 -2.87 7.53 16.11
N HIS A 112 -2.54 7.25 14.84
CA HIS A 112 -3.31 6.30 14.04
C HIS A 112 -2.77 4.85 14.05
N PHE A 113 -1.49 4.65 14.39
CA PHE A 113 -0.87 3.33 14.31
C PHE A 113 -0.25 2.86 15.62
N VAL A 114 0.67 3.64 16.19
CA VAL A 114 1.40 3.23 17.39
C VAL A 114 0.49 3.12 18.60
N SER A 115 -0.44 4.06 18.80
CA SER A 115 -1.45 4.01 19.86
C SER A 115 -2.41 2.83 19.74
N LYS A 116 -2.52 2.24 18.54
CA LYS A 116 -3.33 1.04 18.27
C LYS A 116 -2.52 -0.26 18.42
N GLY A 117 -1.24 -0.17 18.80
CA GLY A 117 -0.36 -1.32 19.04
C GLY A 117 0.46 -1.80 17.84
N MET A 118 0.50 -1.05 16.75
CA MET A 118 1.35 -1.35 15.60
C MET A 118 2.77 -0.80 15.82
N CYS A 119 3.82 -1.58 15.49
CA CYS A 119 5.13 -0.99 15.25
C CYS A 119 5.09 -0.27 13.91
N CYS A 120 5.63 0.94 13.89
CA CYS A 120 5.61 1.83 12.74
C CYS A 120 7.03 2.22 12.36
N ASP A 121 7.40 1.96 11.11
CA ASP A 121 8.69 2.36 10.53
C ASP A 121 8.42 3.29 9.37
N PHE A 122 8.85 4.55 9.46
CA PHE A 122 8.61 5.52 8.40
C PHE A 122 9.89 6.21 7.92
N ALA A 123 9.85 6.63 6.65
CA ALA A 123 10.95 7.33 6.00
C ALA A 123 10.42 8.45 5.10
N ILE A 124 10.96 9.64 5.25
CA ILE A 124 10.65 10.81 4.44
C ILE A 124 11.66 10.89 3.30
N HIS A 125 11.14 11.02 2.08
CA HIS A 125 11.89 11.17 0.86
C HIS A 125 11.63 12.55 0.25
N ASP A 126 12.70 13.23 -0.14
CA ASP A 126 12.66 14.48 -0.88
C ASP A 126 13.51 14.36 -2.15
N PRO A 127 12.95 13.80 -3.24
CA PRO A 127 13.68 13.59 -4.48
C PRO A 127 13.99 14.89 -5.18
N ASP A 128 15.20 14.99 -5.75
CA ASP A 128 15.67 16.13 -6.52
C ASP A 128 14.80 16.43 -7.76
N PRO A 129 14.74 17.70 -8.20
CA PRO A 129 14.14 18.07 -9.47
C PRO A 129 14.78 17.32 -10.67
N PRO A 130 14.01 16.97 -11.73
CA PRO A 130 12.64 17.42 -12.01
C PRO A 130 11.54 16.60 -11.32
N GLY A 131 11.89 15.60 -10.56
CA GLY A 131 10.94 14.68 -9.90
C GLY A 131 10.47 15.13 -8.53
N HIS A 132 10.71 16.38 -8.11
CA HIS A 132 10.41 16.90 -6.78
C HIS A 132 8.97 16.58 -6.35
N ASN A 133 8.85 15.57 -5.52
CA ASN A 133 7.59 15.08 -4.97
C ASN A 133 7.84 14.54 -3.55
N PRO A 134 7.94 15.43 -2.55
CA PRO A 134 8.15 15.02 -1.17
C PRO A 134 7.07 14.03 -0.74
N HIS A 135 7.49 12.91 -0.18
CA HIS A 135 6.56 11.86 0.24
C HIS A 135 7.14 11.05 1.40
N CYS A 136 6.25 10.39 2.12
CA CYS A 136 6.63 9.51 3.20
C CYS A 136 6.18 8.08 2.92
N HIS A 137 7.12 7.14 3.10
CA HIS A 137 6.83 5.72 3.19
C HIS A 137 6.62 5.33 4.64
N ILE A 138 5.55 4.59 4.93
CA ILE A 138 5.27 4.06 6.25
C ILE A 138 5.08 2.55 6.13
N MET A 139 5.75 1.78 6.96
CA MET A 139 5.53 0.35 7.09
C MET A 139 5.03 0.02 8.50
N LEU A 140 4.00 -0.82 8.56
CA LEU A 140 3.34 -1.22 9.79
C LEU A 140 3.35 -2.73 9.92
N THR A 141 3.51 -3.20 11.16
CA THR A 141 3.39 -4.63 11.48
C THR A 141 1.94 -5.10 11.37
N MET A 142 1.75 -6.39 11.08
CA MET A 142 0.44 -7.02 10.86
C MET A 142 -0.02 -7.86 12.06
N ARG A 143 0.74 -7.84 13.15
CA ARG A 143 0.42 -8.53 14.41
C ARG A 143 0.60 -7.57 15.57
N ALA A 144 -0.28 -7.67 16.54
CA ALA A 144 -0.10 -7.01 17.82
C ALA A 144 0.95 -7.78 18.67
N ILE A 145 1.49 -7.09 19.65
CA ILE A 145 2.42 -7.60 20.64
C ILE A 145 1.71 -7.64 21.98
N ASP A 146 1.87 -8.72 22.74
CA ASP A 146 1.31 -8.84 24.08
C ASP A 146 2.11 -8.05 25.13
N GLU A 147 1.66 -8.04 26.38
CA GLU A 147 2.33 -7.36 27.49
C GLU A 147 3.73 -7.91 27.82
N ASN A 148 4.03 -9.13 27.34
CA ASN A 148 5.35 -9.77 27.52
C ASN A 148 6.27 -9.57 26.30
N GLY A 149 5.90 -8.73 25.35
CA GLY A 149 6.70 -8.46 24.15
C GLY A 149 6.62 -9.56 23.07
N LYS A 150 5.64 -10.48 23.13
CA LYS A 150 5.49 -11.57 22.16
C LYS A 150 4.44 -11.24 21.10
N TRP A 151 4.70 -11.67 19.87
CA TRP A 151 3.73 -11.55 18.79
C TRP A 151 2.48 -12.38 19.02
N LEU A 152 1.33 -11.74 19.00
CA LEU A 152 0.03 -12.41 19.02
C LEU A 152 -0.28 -13.07 17.66
N PRO A 153 -1.07 -14.16 17.64
CA PRO A 153 -1.59 -14.72 16.40
C PRO A 153 -2.54 -13.71 15.73
N LYS A 154 -2.57 -13.66 14.38
CA LYS A 154 -3.51 -12.78 13.65
C LYS A 154 -4.97 -13.11 13.94
N SER A 155 -5.25 -14.37 14.28
CA SER A 155 -6.58 -14.84 14.56
C SER A 155 -6.53 -16.07 15.47
N ARG A 156 -7.62 -16.30 16.17
CA ARG A 156 -7.83 -17.44 17.06
C ARG A 156 -9.06 -18.23 16.61
N LYS A 157 -9.06 -19.52 16.92
CA LYS A 157 -10.21 -20.38 16.75
C LYS A 157 -11.10 -20.22 17.98
N VAL A 158 -12.35 -19.83 17.79
CA VAL A 158 -13.36 -19.72 18.86
C VAL A 158 -14.42 -20.77 18.60
N TYR A 159 -14.78 -21.51 19.67
CA TYR A 159 -15.84 -22.51 19.59
C TYR A 159 -17.19 -21.85 19.80
N ASP A 160 -18.17 -22.19 18.97
CA ASP A 160 -19.52 -21.73 19.11
C ASP A 160 -20.17 -22.46 20.30
N LEU A 161 -20.85 -21.71 21.15
CA LEU A 161 -21.54 -22.23 22.31
C LEU A 161 -23.06 -22.23 22.06
N ASP A 162 -23.76 -23.18 22.67
CA ASP A 162 -25.22 -23.22 22.71
C ASP A 162 -25.78 -22.29 23.80
N GLU A 163 -27.10 -22.30 23.97
CA GLU A 163 -27.81 -21.50 24.99
C GLU A 163 -27.40 -21.83 26.44
N ASN A 164 -26.81 -23.02 26.67
CA ASN A 164 -26.35 -23.49 27.97
C ASN A 164 -24.84 -23.21 28.19
N GLY A 165 -24.16 -22.64 27.21
CA GLY A 165 -22.72 -22.37 27.26
C GLY A 165 -21.86 -23.58 26.90
N GLU A 166 -22.44 -24.67 26.37
CA GLU A 166 -21.70 -25.85 25.90
C GLU A 166 -21.32 -25.73 24.42
N ARG A 167 -20.21 -26.41 24.07
CA ARG A 167 -19.74 -26.40 22.67
C ARG A 167 -20.71 -27.15 21.76
N ILE A 168 -21.09 -26.53 20.64
CA ILE A 168 -21.98 -27.14 19.65
C ILE A 168 -21.21 -28.18 18.84
N LYS A 169 -21.75 -29.41 18.80
CA LYS A 169 -21.20 -30.53 18.04
C LYS A 169 -21.88 -30.62 16.67
N LEU A 170 -21.05 -30.68 15.59
CA LEU A 170 -21.54 -30.87 14.22
C LEU A 170 -21.88 -32.35 13.94
N LEU A 171 -22.70 -32.63 12.95
CA LEU A 171 -23.00 -33.99 12.48
C LEU A 171 -21.74 -34.79 12.08
N SER A 172 -20.67 -34.11 11.67
CA SER A 172 -19.35 -34.72 11.38
C SER A 172 -18.60 -35.21 12.64
N GLY A 173 -19.12 -34.94 13.84
CA GLY A 173 -18.46 -35.22 15.10
C GLY A 173 -17.48 -34.14 15.58
N ASN A 174 -17.19 -33.15 14.77
CA ASN A 174 -16.31 -32.01 15.10
C ASN A 174 -17.08 -30.94 15.89
N TRP A 175 -16.36 -30.14 16.67
CA TRP A 175 -16.92 -28.98 17.34
C TRP A 175 -17.09 -27.82 16.36
N LYS A 176 -18.27 -27.20 16.38
CA LYS A 176 -18.54 -25.98 15.60
C LYS A 176 -17.64 -24.85 16.10
N SER A 177 -17.02 -24.15 15.18
CA SER A 177 -16.08 -23.08 15.52
C SER A 177 -15.96 -22.12 14.35
N HIS A 178 -15.68 -20.88 14.67
CA HIS A 178 -15.32 -19.85 13.70
C HIS A 178 -13.93 -19.28 14.00
N LYS A 179 -13.42 -18.53 13.06
CA LYS A 179 -12.15 -17.81 13.17
C LYS A 179 -12.46 -16.39 13.55
N GLU A 180 -11.84 -15.91 14.62
CA GLU A 180 -11.93 -14.54 15.09
C GLU A 180 -10.57 -13.87 14.93
N ASP A 181 -10.52 -12.69 14.32
CA ASP A 181 -9.29 -11.94 14.20
C ASP A 181 -8.92 -11.33 15.56
N THR A 182 -7.63 -11.34 15.89
CA THR A 182 -7.12 -10.83 17.18
C THR A 182 -7.20 -9.32 17.26
N VAL A 183 -7.08 -8.65 16.11
CA VAL A 183 -7.15 -7.20 15.93
C VAL A 183 -7.98 -6.88 14.69
N ASP A 184 -8.65 -5.74 14.71
CA ASP A 184 -9.53 -5.27 13.64
C ASP A 184 -8.81 -4.54 12.49
N TRP A 185 -7.48 -4.49 12.50
CA TRP A 185 -6.68 -3.68 11.57
C TRP A 185 -6.91 -3.97 10.08
N ASN A 186 -7.57 -5.10 9.75
CA ASN A 186 -7.92 -5.46 8.39
C ASN A 186 -9.34 -5.02 7.98
N GLU A 187 -10.09 -4.44 8.90
CA GLU A 187 -11.43 -3.95 8.61
C GLU A 187 -11.38 -2.76 7.64
N GLN A 188 -12.33 -2.75 6.72
CA GLN A 188 -12.32 -1.79 5.60
C GLN A 188 -12.47 -0.33 6.07
N TYR A 189 -13.18 -0.09 7.18
CA TYR A 189 -13.40 1.26 7.70
C TYR A 189 -12.12 1.98 8.09
N HIS A 190 -11.07 1.26 8.50
CA HIS A 190 -9.77 1.85 8.83
C HIS A 190 -9.13 2.60 7.66
N ALA A 191 -9.39 2.19 6.42
CA ALA A 191 -8.86 2.92 5.26
C ALA A 191 -9.41 4.34 5.16
N GLU A 192 -10.68 4.54 5.51
CA GLU A 192 -11.30 5.87 5.57
C GLU A 192 -10.79 6.66 6.79
N GLU A 193 -10.67 6.01 7.95
CA GLU A 193 -10.13 6.58 9.19
C GLU A 193 -8.71 7.12 8.98
N TRP A 194 -7.84 6.32 8.37
CA TRP A 194 -6.46 6.71 8.08
C TRP A 194 -6.37 7.84 7.06
N ARG A 195 -7.23 7.86 6.04
CA ARG A 195 -7.31 8.97 5.08
C ARG A 195 -7.76 10.27 5.75
N HIS A 196 -8.83 10.18 6.53
CA HIS A 196 -9.34 11.35 7.25
C HIS A 196 -8.34 11.88 8.27
N GLY A 197 -7.70 10.99 9.04
CA GLY A 197 -6.63 11.38 9.97
C GLY A 197 -5.45 12.07 9.26
N TRP A 198 -5.05 11.56 8.09
CA TRP A 198 -4.01 12.19 7.27
C TRP A 198 -4.44 13.58 6.76
N GLU A 199 -5.69 13.73 6.34
CA GLU A 199 -6.27 15.04 5.98
C GLU A 199 -6.18 16.04 7.12
N LEU A 200 -6.61 15.65 8.33
CA LEU A 200 -6.60 16.53 9.50
C LEU A 200 -5.17 16.97 9.86
N VAL A 201 -4.22 16.04 9.88
CA VAL A 201 -2.82 16.35 10.19
C VAL A 201 -2.21 17.26 9.11
N GLN A 202 -2.43 16.96 7.82
CA GLN A 202 -1.96 17.85 6.74
C GLN A 202 -2.51 19.26 6.90
N ASN A 203 -3.81 19.41 7.11
CA ASN A 203 -4.46 20.71 7.22
C ASN A 203 -3.97 21.51 8.44
N LYS A 204 -3.72 20.84 9.57
CA LYS A 204 -3.10 21.45 10.75
C LYS A 204 -1.71 22.01 10.44
N TYR A 205 -0.86 21.24 9.76
CA TYR A 205 0.50 21.69 9.46
C TYR A 205 0.56 22.72 8.32
N LEU A 206 -0.37 22.70 7.37
CA LEU A 206 -0.56 23.78 6.40
C LEU A 206 -0.93 25.10 7.10
N GLU A 207 -1.79 25.04 8.08
CA GLU A 207 -2.14 26.23 8.90
C GLU A 207 -0.95 26.74 9.69
N LEU A 208 -0.21 25.85 10.37
CA LEU A 208 1.02 26.22 11.11
C LEU A 208 2.10 26.81 10.20
N ALA A 209 2.16 26.40 8.94
CA ALA A 209 3.04 26.98 7.92
C ALA A 209 2.51 28.29 7.31
N GLY A 210 1.35 28.78 7.74
CA GLY A 210 0.73 30.00 7.20
C GLY A 210 0.16 29.83 5.78
N SER A 211 -0.02 28.60 5.28
CA SER A 211 -0.60 28.36 3.98
C SER A 211 -2.12 28.50 4.01
N PRO A 212 -2.72 29.18 3.02
CA PRO A 212 -4.19 29.24 2.85
C PRO A 212 -4.76 27.96 2.26
N GLU A 213 -3.91 27.07 1.71
CA GLU A 213 -4.31 25.83 1.06
C GLU A 213 -4.85 24.81 2.07
N ARG A 214 -5.81 24.01 1.64
CA ARG A 214 -6.36 22.89 2.42
C ARG A 214 -6.53 21.67 1.53
N VAL A 215 -6.45 20.49 2.14
CA VAL A 215 -6.64 19.19 1.51
C VAL A 215 -7.99 18.61 1.93
N ASP A 216 -8.70 17.99 1.00
CA ASP A 216 -9.90 17.19 1.24
C ASP A 216 -9.66 15.81 0.60
N MET A 217 -9.58 14.77 1.42
CA MET A 217 -9.30 13.39 0.99
C MET A 217 -10.57 12.61 0.61
N ARG A 218 -11.75 13.21 0.70
CA ARG A 218 -13.00 12.59 0.26
C ARG A 218 -13.03 12.44 -1.26
N SER A 219 -13.83 11.48 -1.75
CA SER A 219 -14.08 11.38 -3.20
C SER A 219 -14.74 12.67 -3.75
N TYR A 220 -14.52 12.98 -5.01
CA TYR A 220 -15.13 14.17 -5.64
C TYR A 220 -16.67 14.17 -5.54
N GLU A 221 -17.30 12.99 -5.60
CA GLU A 221 -18.73 12.84 -5.38
C GLU A 221 -19.15 13.26 -3.97
N ARG A 222 -18.40 12.84 -2.92
CA ARG A 222 -18.64 13.23 -1.52
C ARG A 222 -18.33 14.70 -1.25
N GLN A 223 -17.48 15.31 -2.06
CA GLN A 223 -17.20 16.77 -2.03
C GLN A 223 -18.26 17.57 -2.80
N GLY A 224 -19.21 16.92 -3.50
CA GLY A 224 -20.19 17.59 -4.35
C GLY A 224 -19.61 18.16 -5.64
N LEU A 225 -18.43 17.68 -6.06
CA LEU A 225 -17.73 18.15 -7.25
C LEU A 225 -18.03 17.23 -8.45
N ASP A 226 -18.52 17.82 -9.55
CA ASP A 226 -18.68 17.09 -10.82
C ASP A 226 -17.34 16.94 -11.55
N LYS A 227 -16.43 16.18 -10.94
CA LYS A 227 -15.10 15.88 -11.48
C LYS A 227 -14.90 14.37 -11.59
N ILE A 228 -14.28 13.93 -12.69
CA ILE A 228 -13.91 12.54 -12.87
C ILE A 228 -12.56 12.31 -12.17
N PRO A 229 -12.47 11.29 -11.28
CA PRO A 229 -11.22 10.94 -10.62
C PRO A 229 -10.12 10.61 -11.64
N THR A 230 -8.92 11.14 -11.42
CA THR A 230 -7.75 10.79 -12.23
C THR A 230 -7.26 9.40 -11.87
N VAL A 231 -6.80 8.65 -12.86
CA VAL A 231 -6.19 7.34 -12.66
C VAL A 231 -4.68 7.53 -12.49
N HIS A 232 -4.12 6.98 -11.42
CA HIS A 232 -2.67 6.96 -11.23
C HIS A 232 -2.01 6.03 -12.26
N MET A 233 -1.21 6.61 -13.14
CA MET A 233 -0.65 5.89 -14.30
C MET A 233 0.61 5.10 -13.99
N GLY A 234 1.28 5.42 -12.90
CA GLY A 234 2.59 4.86 -12.54
C GLY A 234 3.75 5.32 -13.44
N ALA A 235 4.97 5.19 -12.92
CA ALA A 235 6.17 5.70 -13.58
C ALA A 235 6.42 5.06 -14.97
N ALA A 236 6.15 3.76 -15.13
CA ALA A 236 6.37 3.04 -16.38
C ALA A 236 5.48 3.56 -17.52
N VAL A 237 4.20 3.81 -17.23
CA VAL A 237 3.24 4.32 -18.22
C VAL A 237 3.55 5.78 -18.58
N CYS A 238 3.89 6.60 -17.57
CA CYS A 238 4.33 7.98 -17.80
C CYS A 238 5.62 8.05 -18.63
N ALA A 239 6.56 7.13 -18.43
CA ALA A 239 7.79 7.05 -19.25
C ALA A 239 7.49 6.66 -20.71
N LEU A 240 6.53 5.78 -20.95
CA LEU A 240 6.08 5.44 -22.31
C LEU A 240 5.36 6.61 -22.98
N GLU A 241 4.54 7.35 -22.24
CA GLU A 241 3.86 8.55 -22.73
C GLU A 241 4.86 9.64 -23.17
N ARG A 242 5.90 9.88 -22.35
CA ARG A 242 7.01 10.81 -22.71
C ARG A 242 7.75 10.39 -23.98
N LYS A 243 7.83 9.09 -24.26
CA LYS A 243 8.41 8.55 -25.51
C LYS A 243 7.43 8.58 -26.70
N GLY A 244 6.26 9.20 -26.57
CA GLY A 244 5.25 9.30 -27.63
C GLY A 244 4.48 8.00 -27.89
N ILE A 245 4.66 6.95 -27.07
CA ILE A 245 3.96 5.68 -27.21
C ILE A 245 2.57 5.81 -26.58
N LYS A 246 1.56 6.05 -27.41
CA LYS A 246 0.16 6.13 -26.95
C LYS A 246 -0.38 4.73 -26.70
N LYS A 247 -0.60 4.35 -25.45
CA LYS A 247 -1.34 3.13 -25.09
C LYS A 247 -2.85 3.39 -25.06
N GLN A 248 -3.65 2.37 -25.34
CA GLN A 248 -5.11 2.45 -25.46
C GLN A 248 -5.81 2.96 -24.18
N CYS A 249 -5.20 2.75 -23.00
CA CYS A 249 -5.66 3.32 -21.73
C CYS A 249 -5.56 4.85 -21.65
N LEU A 250 -4.65 5.50 -22.42
CA LEU A 250 -4.53 6.95 -22.50
C LEU A 250 -5.64 7.58 -23.35
N ILE A 251 -6.11 6.86 -24.37
CA ILE A 251 -7.26 7.27 -25.19
C ILE A 251 -8.53 7.32 -24.33
N CYS A 252 -8.69 6.38 -23.38
CA CYS A 252 -9.81 6.40 -22.44
C CYS A 252 -9.81 7.65 -21.54
N ARG A 253 -8.63 8.13 -21.12
CA ARG A 253 -8.51 9.35 -20.31
C ARG A 253 -9.00 10.62 -21.03
N ASN A 254 -8.75 10.71 -22.34
CA ASN A 254 -9.11 11.88 -23.16
C ASN A 254 -10.54 11.78 -23.72
N GLY A 255 -11.12 10.56 -23.76
CA GLY A 255 -12.46 10.30 -24.34
C GLY A 255 -13.61 10.27 -23.32
N TRP A 256 -13.33 10.32 -22.01
CA TRP A 256 -14.34 10.19 -20.96
C TRP A 256 -15.18 11.45 -20.70
N GLY A 257 -15.04 12.47 -21.53
CA GLY A 257 -15.85 13.69 -21.45
C GLY A 257 -17.31 13.52 -21.88
N LYS A 258 -17.75 12.34 -22.35
CA LYS A 258 -19.15 12.11 -22.78
C LYS A 258 -19.63 10.71 -22.35
N SER A 259 -20.42 10.66 -21.26
CA SER A 259 -21.29 9.55 -20.86
C SER A 259 -20.65 8.32 -20.21
N ARG A 260 -20.80 8.19 -18.87
CA ARG A 260 -20.46 7.01 -18.05
C ARG A 260 -21.05 5.70 -18.57
N ASN A 261 -22.22 5.72 -19.16
CA ASN A 261 -22.96 4.53 -19.56
C ASN A 261 -22.56 3.97 -20.94
N TRP A 262 -22.04 4.80 -21.83
CA TRP A 262 -21.68 4.38 -23.18
C TRP A 262 -20.36 3.60 -23.22
N ALA A 263 -19.34 4.06 -22.50
CA ALA A 263 -18.01 3.45 -22.52
C ALA A 263 -17.99 2.05 -21.90
N MET A 264 -18.74 1.80 -20.81
CA MET A 264 -18.81 0.49 -20.15
C MET A 264 -19.59 -0.52 -21.01
N GLY A 265 -20.67 -0.13 -21.67
CA GLY A 265 -21.47 -1.00 -22.52
C GLY A 265 -20.74 -1.45 -23.80
N GLU A 266 -19.97 -0.58 -24.44
CA GLU A 266 -19.22 -0.89 -25.66
C GLU A 266 -17.94 -1.71 -25.38
N LEU A 267 -17.24 -1.46 -24.26
CA LEU A 267 -16.08 -2.25 -23.83
C LEU A 267 -16.45 -3.69 -23.46
N GLN A 268 -17.62 -3.90 -22.84
CA GLN A 268 -18.14 -5.24 -22.57
C GLN A 268 -18.59 -5.98 -23.86
N LYS A 269 -19.17 -5.28 -24.82
CA LYS A 269 -19.63 -5.87 -26.08
C LYS A 269 -18.51 -6.25 -27.05
N ARG A 270 -17.32 -5.61 -26.96
CA ARG A 270 -16.22 -5.82 -27.93
C ARG A 270 -15.14 -6.79 -27.47
N ASN A 271 -15.25 -7.44 -26.32
CA ASN A 271 -14.21 -8.37 -25.82
C ASN A 271 -12.77 -7.80 -25.85
N ILE A 272 -12.62 -6.46 -25.81
CA ILE A 272 -11.32 -5.77 -25.92
C ILE A 272 -10.46 -5.99 -24.66
N TRP A 273 -11.05 -6.51 -23.60
CA TRP A 273 -10.40 -6.79 -22.31
C TRP A 273 -9.79 -8.19 -22.22
N ASN A 274 -9.94 -9.05 -23.22
CA ASN A 274 -9.23 -10.32 -23.25
C ASN A 274 -7.80 -10.10 -23.73
N GLY A 275 -6.81 -10.34 -22.86
CA GLY A 275 -5.37 -10.14 -23.08
C GLY A 275 -4.79 -10.79 -24.37
N ASN A 276 -5.57 -11.63 -25.07
CA ASN A 276 -5.21 -12.24 -26.35
C ASN A 276 -5.09 -11.23 -27.51
N CYS A 277 -5.86 -10.13 -27.51
CA CYS A 277 -5.80 -9.15 -28.62
C CYS A 277 -4.53 -8.30 -28.60
N ILE A 278 -3.97 -8.03 -27.40
CA ILE A 278 -2.73 -7.23 -27.27
C ILE A 278 -1.54 -8.07 -27.73
N GLY A 279 -1.51 -9.35 -27.36
CA GLY A 279 -0.46 -10.28 -27.77
C GLY A 279 -0.40 -10.53 -29.28
N GLN A 280 -1.54 -10.58 -29.97
CA GLN A 280 -1.58 -10.77 -31.43
C GLN A 280 -1.10 -9.54 -32.21
N ARG A 281 -1.53 -8.32 -31.83
CA ARG A 281 -1.09 -7.11 -32.52
C ARG A 281 0.41 -6.80 -32.35
N ILE A 282 1.02 -7.19 -31.22
CA ILE A 282 2.46 -7.06 -31.00
C ILE A 282 3.22 -8.06 -31.89
N ARG A 283 2.72 -9.29 -32.07
CA ARG A 283 3.33 -10.29 -32.96
C ARG A 283 3.35 -9.86 -34.42
N GLU A 284 2.26 -9.27 -34.91
CA GLU A 284 2.14 -8.83 -36.29
C GLU A 284 3.05 -7.63 -36.64
N LYS A 285 3.38 -6.77 -35.67
CA LYS A 285 4.19 -5.58 -35.91
C LYS A 285 5.70 -5.73 -35.67
N GLN A 286 6.15 -6.77 -34.94
CA GLN A 286 7.56 -6.87 -34.49
C GLN A 286 8.27 -8.16 -34.87
N ASN A 287 7.65 -9.10 -35.52
CA ASN A 287 8.25 -10.39 -35.97
C ASN A 287 9.03 -11.15 -34.87
N ILE A 288 8.55 -11.10 -33.61
CA ILE A 288 9.22 -11.63 -32.41
C ILE A 288 8.90 -13.13 -32.24
N LYS A 289 9.94 -13.93 -31.93
CA LYS A 289 9.82 -15.38 -31.71
C LYS A 289 9.00 -15.73 -30.46
N PRO A 290 8.30 -16.89 -30.43
CA PRO A 290 7.30 -17.23 -29.37
C PRO A 290 7.83 -17.23 -27.92
N TYR A 291 9.12 -17.47 -27.68
CA TYR A 291 9.69 -17.48 -26.33
C TYR A 291 10.00 -16.09 -25.74
N GLU A 292 10.23 -15.08 -26.59
CA GLU A 292 10.46 -13.69 -26.15
C GLU A 292 9.16 -13.01 -25.72
N VAL A 293 8.03 -13.45 -26.31
CA VAL A 293 6.69 -12.95 -25.94
C VAL A 293 6.31 -13.36 -24.52
N LYS A 294 6.72 -14.56 -24.05
CA LYS A 294 6.42 -15.01 -22.68
C LYS A 294 7.10 -14.15 -21.60
N ARG A 295 8.31 -13.64 -21.84
CA ARG A 295 9.00 -12.76 -20.88
C ARG A 295 8.37 -11.38 -20.80
N ASN A 296 7.88 -10.83 -21.90
CA ASN A 296 7.23 -9.53 -21.92
C ASN A 296 5.77 -9.59 -21.40
N CYS A 297 5.07 -10.74 -21.59
CA CYS A 297 3.72 -10.93 -21.01
C CYS A 297 3.74 -11.00 -19.48
N PHE A 298 4.84 -11.51 -18.87
CA PHE A 298 4.95 -11.53 -17.40
C PHE A 298 5.06 -10.12 -16.79
N ALA A 299 5.71 -9.20 -17.48
CA ALA A 299 5.77 -7.79 -17.07
C ALA A 299 4.43 -7.05 -17.27
N GLU A 300 3.63 -7.49 -18.26
CA GLU A 300 2.33 -6.89 -18.56
C GLU A 300 1.18 -7.46 -17.72
N SER A 301 1.24 -8.73 -17.29
CA SER A 301 0.28 -9.29 -16.33
C SER A 301 0.39 -8.64 -14.95
N TYR A 302 1.59 -8.23 -14.52
CA TYR A 302 1.78 -7.43 -13.31
C TYR A 302 1.07 -6.07 -13.36
N LEU A 303 1.01 -5.46 -14.56
CA LEU A 303 0.30 -4.18 -14.75
C LEU A 303 -1.22 -4.35 -14.78
N LEU A 304 -1.72 -5.51 -15.22
CA LEU A 304 -3.17 -5.80 -15.27
C LEU A 304 -3.71 -6.22 -13.90
N GLU A 305 -2.98 -7.02 -13.12
CA GLU A 305 -3.36 -7.35 -11.73
C GLU A 305 -3.32 -6.10 -10.83
N TYR A 306 -2.37 -5.19 -11.08
CA TYR A 306 -2.30 -3.89 -10.41
C TYR A 306 -3.56 -3.04 -10.68
N TYR A 307 -4.12 -3.14 -11.88
CA TYR A 307 -5.32 -2.40 -12.27
C TYR A 307 -6.59 -2.98 -11.62
N TRP A 308 -6.65 -4.30 -11.43
CA TRP A 308 -7.80 -4.98 -10.84
C TRP A 308 -7.83 -4.88 -9.30
N SER A 309 -6.70 -5.04 -8.64
CA SER A 309 -6.64 -4.95 -7.17
C SER A 309 -7.00 -3.55 -6.66
N ASN A 310 -6.70 -2.50 -7.44
CA ASN A 310 -7.05 -1.13 -7.05
C ASN A 310 -8.49 -0.73 -7.39
N ARG A 311 -9.19 -1.49 -8.24
CA ARG A 311 -10.60 -1.22 -8.58
C ARG A 311 -11.57 -1.81 -7.57
N VAL A 312 -11.19 -2.90 -6.92
CA VAL A 312 -12.00 -3.54 -5.85
C VAL A 312 -11.82 -2.82 -4.51
N GLN A 313 -10.74 -2.03 -4.35
CA GLN A 313 -10.46 -1.24 -3.15
C GLN A 313 -10.92 0.22 -3.23
N GLY A 314 -11.63 0.60 -4.26
CA GLY A 314 -12.10 1.96 -4.52
C GLY A 314 -13.60 2.18 -4.27
N TRP A 315 -14.14 1.53 -3.22
CA TRP A 315 -15.47 1.85 -2.65
C TRP A 315 -15.33 2.45 -1.28
#